data_5ca6869753960fc695849ccbc4733858
#
_entry.id   5ca6869753960fc695849ccbc4733858
#
_cell.length_a   1.000
_cell.length_b   1.000
_cell.length_c   1.000
_cell.angle_alpha   90.00
_cell.angle_beta   90.00
_cell.angle_gamma   90.00
#
_symmetry.space_group_name_H-M   'P 1'
#
loop_
_entity.id
_entity.type
_entity.pdbx_description
1 polymer ?
#
loop_
_entity_poly.entity_id
_entity_poly.type
_entity_poly.pdbx_seq_one_letter_code
_entity_poly.pdbx_strand_id
1 'polypeptide(L)'
;MPRIALYPGSFDPVTNGHLDVVRHAVGLCDRLVVAIGVNSSKKPMFSTDERLEMVAEVFAPIAAAAGCAFDCTTYDNLTVAAAQKHGATIMIRGLRDGTDLDFEMQIAGMNETMAPDVHTVFVPASAAVRPITATLVRQIATMGGDVSAFVPPAVAARLKAKFKG
;
A
#
# COMPACT_ATOMS: atom_id res chain seq x y z
N MET A 1 24.08 4.33 -7.20
CA MET A 1 23.25 4.21 -5.99
C MET A 1 21.90 3.60 -6.36
N PRO A 2 21.46 2.57 -5.67
CA PRO A 2 20.14 1.99 -5.95
C PRO A 2 19.02 2.98 -5.59
N ARG A 3 17.99 3.02 -6.45
CA ARG A 3 16.78 3.79 -6.18
C ARG A 3 15.90 2.99 -5.23
N ILE A 4 15.73 3.47 -4.02
CA ILE A 4 14.90 2.80 -3.00
C ILE A 4 13.61 3.59 -2.83
N ALA A 5 12.49 2.93 -3.01
CA ALA A 5 11.16 3.51 -2.80
C ALA A 5 10.47 2.90 -1.59
N LEU A 6 9.76 3.75 -0.84
CA LEU A 6 8.84 3.33 0.22
C LEU A 6 7.40 3.48 -0.29
N TYR A 7 6.58 2.45 -0.12
CA TYR A 7 5.14 2.49 -0.35
C TYR A 7 4.41 2.29 0.98
N PRO A 8 3.95 3.38 1.62
CA PRO A 8 3.26 3.30 2.90
C PRO A 8 1.76 3.09 2.72
N GLY A 9 1.14 2.40 3.64
CA GLY A 9 -0.30 2.21 3.69
C GLY A 9 -0.75 1.35 4.87
N SER A 10 -2.05 1.22 5.05
CA SER A 10 -2.62 0.34 6.08
C SER A 10 -2.73 -1.11 5.60
N PHE A 11 -2.98 -1.32 4.31
CA PHE A 11 -3.14 -2.65 3.68
C PHE A 11 -4.09 -3.57 4.48
N ASP A 12 -5.26 -3.09 4.73
CA ASP A 12 -6.25 -3.73 5.62
C ASP A 12 -7.65 -3.86 4.96
N PRO A 13 -7.78 -4.71 3.97
CA PRO A 13 -6.76 -5.59 3.37
C PRO A 13 -6.03 -4.97 2.18
N VAL A 14 -5.10 -5.72 1.61
CA VAL A 14 -4.54 -5.47 0.27
C VAL A 14 -5.68 -5.57 -0.75
N THR A 15 -5.76 -4.59 -1.67
CA THR A 15 -6.75 -4.54 -2.74
C THR A 15 -6.10 -4.59 -4.13
N ASN A 16 -6.91 -4.75 -5.17
CA ASN A 16 -6.42 -4.65 -6.55
C ASN A 16 -5.90 -3.24 -6.87
N GLY A 17 -6.36 -2.21 -6.15
CA GLY A 17 -5.79 -0.86 -6.24
C GLY A 17 -4.35 -0.79 -5.74
N HIS A 18 -4.05 -1.42 -4.61
CA HIS A 18 -2.68 -1.54 -4.10
C HIS A 18 -1.79 -2.34 -5.05
N LEU A 19 -2.32 -3.44 -5.60
CA LEU A 19 -1.63 -4.26 -6.59
C LEU A 19 -1.24 -3.46 -7.84
N ASP A 20 -2.14 -2.62 -8.33
CA ASP A 20 -1.92 -1.72 -9.47
C ASP A 20 -0.76 -0.74 -9.21
N VAL A 21 -0.75 -0.11 -8.04
CA VAL A 21 0.34 0.78 -7.62
C VAL A 21 1.68 0.05 -7.60
N VAL A 22 1.73 -1.15 -7.02
CA VAL A 22 2.98 -1.94 -6.93
C VAL A 22 3.48 -2.32 -8.32
N ARG A 23 2.61 -2.72 -9.24
CA ARG A 23 2.98 -3.05 -10.64
C ARG A 23 3.67 -1.88 -11.34
N HIS A 24 3.26 -0.65 -11.07
CA HIS A 24 3.92 0.55 -11.62
C HIS A 24 5.19 0.90 -10.85
N ALA A 25 5.15 0.81 -9.53
CA ALA A 25 6.26 1.20 -8.64
C ALA A 25 7.53 0.38 -8.88
N VAL A 26 7.41 -0.92 -9.13
CA VAL A 26 8.57 -1.81 -9.35
C VAL A 26 9.38 -1.44 -10.60
N GLY A 27 8.79 -0.71 -11.55
CA GLY A 27 9.50 -0.15 -12.71
C GLY A 27 10.24 1.16 -12.41
N LEU A 28 9.99 1.78 -11.26
CA LEU A 28 10.55 3.09 -10.90
C LEU A 28 11.75 2.98 -9.94
N CYS A 29 11.95 1.83 -9.31
CA CYS A 29 12.96 1.63 -8.29
C CYS A 29 13.68 0.29 -8.40
N ASP A 30 14.85 0.20 -7.80
CA ASP A 30 15.63 -1.02 -7.74
C ASP A 30 15.27 -1.86 -6.50
N ARG A 31 14.70 -1.20 -5.48
CA ARG A 31 14.19 -1.82 -4.26
C ARG A 31 12.90 -1.13 -3.80
N LEU A 32 11.86 -1.92 -3.58
CA LEU A 32 10.58 -1.47 -3.04
C LEU A 32 10.42 -1.95 -1.60
N VAL A 33 10.22 -1.02 -0.67
CA VAL A 33 9.88 -1.30 0.73
C VAL A 33 8.41 -0.95 0.94
N VAL A 34 7.57 -1.94 1.20
CA VAL A 34 6.17 -1.71 1.58
C VAL A 34 6.08 -1.58 3.09
N ALA A 35 5.61 -0.42 3.55
CA ALA A 35 5.56 -0.09 4.97
C ALA A 35 4.11 -0.03 5.47
N ILE A 36 3.77 -0.90 6.41
CA ILE A 36 2.44 -0.99 7.01
C ILE A 36 2.38 -0.08 8.22
N GLY A 37 1.49 0.93 8.17
CA GLY A 37 1.21 1.78 9.31
C GLY A 37 0.48 1.01 10.41
N VAL A 38 1.02 1.03 11.61
CA VAL A 38 0.39 0.45 12.80
C VAL A 38 -0.01 1.61 13.72
N ASN A 39 -1.33 1.86 13.82
CA ASN A 39 -1.87 2.91 14.66
C ASN A 39 -2.76 2.29 15.72
N SER A 40 -2.41 2.53 17.00
CA SER A 40 -3.15 2.02 18.14
C SER A 40 -4.57 2.59 18.31
N SER A 41 -4.88 3.71 17.63
CA SER A 41 -6.20 4.37 17.72
C SER A 41 -7.30 3.71 16.88
N LYS A 42 -6.96 2.82 15.95
CA LYS A 42 -7.91 2.12 15.07
C LYS A 42 -7.77 0.61 15.23
N LYS A 43 -8.91 -0.07 15.42
CA LYS A 43 -8.94 -1.54 15.38
C LYS A 43 -8.92 -2.00 13.94
N PRO A 44 -7.85 -2.62 13.43
CA PRO A 44 -7.79 -3.12 12.07
C PRO A 44 -8.64 -4.38 11.89
N MET A 45 -9.04 -4.67 10.66
CA MET A 45 -9.74 -5.91 10.31
C MET A 45 -8.80 -7.12 10.41
N PHE A 46 -7.57 -6.96 9.95
CA PHE A 46 -6.51 -7.96 10.02
C PHE A 46 -5.42 -7.53 11.00
N SER A 47 -4.85 -8.48 11.72
CA SER A 47 -3.69 -8.23 12.59
C SER A 47 -2.49 -7.72 11.79
N THR A 48 -1.51 -7.17 12.47
CA THR A 48 -0.27 -6.73 11.84
C THR A 48 0.43 -7.87 11.10
N ASP A 49 0.50 -9.06 11.71
CA ASP A 49 1.13 -10.23 11.11
C ASP A 49 0.37 -10.71 9.88
N GLU A 50 -0.97 -10.78 9.94
CA GLU A 50 -1.80 -11.12 8.78
C GLU A 50 -1.60 -10.14 7.62
N ARG A 51 -1.47 -8.84 7.89
CA ARG A 51 -1.22 -7.82 6.87
C ARG A 51 0.18 -7.95 6.25
N LEU A 52 1.21 -8.21 7.05
CA LEU A 52 2.56 -8.48 6.55
C LEU A 52 2.60 -9.71 5.65
N GLU A 53 1.93 -10.80 6.04
CA GLU A 53 1.82 -12.00 5.23
C GLU A 53 1.11 -11.73 3.89
N MET A 54 -0.02 -11.02 3.90
CA MET A 54 -0.75 -10.66 2.68
C MET A 54 0.10 -9.82 1.73
N VAL A 55 0.79 -8.82 2.26
CA VAL A 55 1.67 -7.93 1.50
C VAL A 55 2.81 -8.73 0.85
N ALA A 56 3.47 -9.58 1.62
CA ALA A 56 4.55 -10.41 1.09
C ALA A 56 4.04 -11.41 0.04
N GLU A 57 2.95 -12.09 0.31
CA GLU A 57 2.36 -13.09 -0.61
C GLU A 57 1.96 -12.48 -1.96
N VAL A 58 1.36 -11.28 -1.94
CA VAL A 58 0.84 -10.65 -3.15
C VAL A 58 1.91 -9.87 -3.91
N PHE A 59 2.79 -9.13 -3.22
CA PHE A 59 3.68 -8.17 -3.87
C PHE A 59 5.07 -8.73 -4.18
N ALA A 60 5.60 -9.64 -3.37
CA ALA A 60 6.94 -10.19 -3.61
C ALA A 60 7.08 -10.86 -4.99
N PRO A 61 6.11 -11.65 -5.50
CA PRO A 61 6.21 -12.21 -6.83
C PRO A 61 6.26 -11.18 -7.95
N ILE A 62 5.54 -10.05 -7.77
CA ILE A 62 5.52 -8.96 -8.77
C ILE A 62 6.89 -8.28 -8.81
N ALA A 63 7.46 -7.97 -7.66
CA ALA A 63 8.78 -7.38 -7.56
C ALA A 63 9.86 -8.30 -8.15
N ALA A 64 9.81 -9.59 -7.82
CA ALA A 64 10.74 -10.59 -8.35
C ALA A 64 10.67 -10.69 -9.88
N ALA A 65 9.47 -10.71 -10.46
CA ALA A 65 9.27 -10.74 -11.92
C ALA A 65 9.82 -9.49 -12.63
N ALA A 66 9.85 -8.34 -11.93
CA ALA A 66 10.41 -7.08 -12.44
C ALA A 66 11.91 -6.91 -12.15
N GLY A 67 12.54 -7.85 -11.44
CA GLY A 67 13.94 -7.71 -11.00
C GLY A 67 14.14 -6.65 -9.93
N CYS A 68 13.07 -6.26 -9.22
CA CYS A 68 13.09 -5.29 -8.12
C CYS A 68 13.24 -6.03 -6.78
N ALA A 69 14.18 -5.62 -5.95
CA ALA A 69 14.26 -6.14 -4.58
C ALA A 69 13.04 -5.73 -3.77
N PHE A 70 12.57 -6.61 -2.89
CA PHE A 70 11.35 -6.38 -2.12
C PHE A 70 11.53 -6.62 -0.63
N ASP A 71 11.00 -5.70 0.18
CA ASP A 71 10.86 -5.86 1.62
C ASP A 71 9.49 -5.39 2.07
N CYS A 72 9.00 -5.93 3.18
CA CYS A 72 7.86 -5.38 3.90
C CYS A 72 8.20 -5.18 5.37
N THR A 73 7.64 -4.12 5.96
CA THR A 73 7.93 -3.71 7.35
C THR A 73 6.72 -3.00 7.95
N THR A 74 6.81 -2.70 9.22
CA THR A 74 5.82 -1.87 9.92
C THR A 74 6.45 -0.56 10.40
N TYR A 75 5.62 0.46 10.59
CA TYR A 75 6.02 1.72 11.22
C TYR A 75 4.85 2.29 12.04
N ASP A 76 5.19 3.00 13.11
CA ASP A 76 4.25 3.62 14.07
C ASP A 76 4.51 5.12 14.27
N ASN A 77 5.41 5.68 13.47
CA ASN A 77 5.84 7.07 13.51
C ASN A 77 5.57 7.80 12.20
N LEU A 78 6.30 8.89 11.93
CA LEU A 78 6.18 9.64 10.68
C LEU A 78 6.61 8.80 9.47
N THR A 79 5.84 8.89 8.39
CA THR A 79 6.13 8.16 7.14
C THR A 79 7.50 8.52 6.58
N VAL A 80 7.92 9.80 6.67
CA VAL A 80 9.26 10.23 6.26
C VAL A 80 10.36 9.61 7.12
N ALA A 81 10.14 9.42 8.41
CA ALA A 81 11.08 8.74 9.28
C ALA A 81 11.24 7.25 8.89
N ALA A 82 10.14 6.60 8.51
CA ALA A 82 10.20 5.25 7.97
C ALA A 82 10.97 5.21 6.64
N ALA A 83 10.77 6.18 5.75
CA ALA A 83 11.54 6.28 4.50
C ALA A 83 13.03 6.42 4.77
N GLN A 84 13.43 7.35 5.63
CA GLN A 84 14.83 7.59 5.99
C GLN A 84 15.48 6.36 6.63
N LYS A 85 14.77 5.68 7.53
CA LYS A 85 15.25 4.44 8.18
C LYS A 85 15.63 3.35 7.17
N HIS A 86 14.91 3.27 6.05
CA HIS A 86 15.14 2.29 4.99
C HIS A 86 16.01 2.82 3.85
N GLY A 87 16.52 4.05 3.94
CA GLY A 87 17.31 4.69 2.89
C GLY A 87 16.50 5.02 1.63
N ALA A 88 15.17 5.11 1.75
CA ALA A 88 14.29 5.43 0.63
C ALA A 88 14.33 6.93 0.34
N THR A 89 14.58 7.26 -0.92
CA THR A 89 14.53 8.63 -1.46
C THR A 89 13.26 8.89 -2.27
N ILE A 90 12.46 7.86 -2.49
CA ILE A 90 11.19 7.93 -3.22
C ILE A 90 10.07 7.44 -2.29
N MET A 91 9.00 8.22 -2.19
CA MET A 91 7.77 7.82 -1.51
C MET A 91 6.67 7.64 -2.54
N ILE A 92 6.16 6.43 -2.68
CA ILE A 92 5.10 6.09 -3.65
C ILE A 92 3.74 6.35 -3.01
N ARG A 93 2.88 7.08 -3.73
CA ARG A 93 1.49 7.32 -3.34
C ARG A 93 0.58 7.08 -4.54
N GLY A 94 -0.48 6.28 -4.36
CA GLY A 94 -1.50 6.10 -5.38
C GLY A 94 -2.49 7.27 -5.42
N LEU A 95 -2.96 7.61 -6.62
CA LEU A 95 -4.01 8.60 -6.85
C LEU A 95 -5.16 7.99 -7.62
N ARG A 96 -6.39 8.15 -7.15
CA ARG A 96 -7.62 7.68 -7.80
C ARG A 96 -8.36 8.80 -8.52
N ASP A 97 -8.39 10.00 -7.93
CA ASP A 97 -9.15 11.16 -8.43
C ASP A 97 -8.58 12.49 -7.91
N GLY A 98 -9.23 13.59 -8.28
CA GLY A 98 -8.83 14.93 -7.87
C GLY A 98 -8.96 15.19 -6.37
N THR A 99 -9.91 14.55 -5.69
CA THR A 99 -10.08 14.68 -4.23
C THR A 99 -8.89 14.05 -3.49
N ASP A 100 -8.42 12.89 -3.94
CA ASP A 100 -7.19 12.31 -3.44
C ASP A 100 -6.00 13.26 -3.67
N LEU A 101 -5.91 13.87 -4.85
CA LEU A 101 -4.80 14.76 -5.22
C LEU A 101 -4.65 15.93 -4.27
N ASP A 102 -5.72 16.63 -3.95
CA ASP A 102 -5.66 17.80 -3.07
C ASP A 102 -5.07 17.44 -1.70
N PHE A 103 -5.52 16.36 -1.11
CA PHE A 103 -5.02 15.88 0.18
C PHE A 103 -3.58 15.36 0.09
N GLU A 104 -3.27 14.58 -0.93
CA GLU A 104 -1.93 14.02 -1.14
C GLU A 104 -0.89 15.11 -1.42
N MET A 105 -1.25 16.19 -2.11
CA MET A 105 -0.37 17.34 -2.34
C MET A 105 -0.03 18.07 -1.04
N GLN A 106 -0.98 18.19 -0.12
CA GLN A 106 -0.72 18.79 1.20
C GLN A 106 0.27 17.93 2.00
N ILE A 107 0.06 16.63 2.02
CA ILE A 107 0.97 15.69 2.70
C ILE A 107 2.36 15.74 2.06
N ALA A 108 2.45 15.69 0.73
CA ALA A 108 3.72 15.74 0.01
C ALA A 108 4.52 17.01 0.31
N GLY A 109 3.86 18.18 0.33
CA GLY A 109 4.50 19.44 0.67
C GLY A 109 5.04 19.49 2.10
N MET A 110 4.29 18.94 3.06
CA MET A 110 4.76 18.85 4.45
C MET A 110 5.91 17.87 4.59
N ASN A 111 5.83 16.72 3.92
CA ASN A 111 6.90 15.72 3.92
C ASN A 111 8.20 16.27 3.32
N GLU A 112 8.12 16.99 2.21
CA GLU A 112 9.29 17.63 1.57
C GLU A 112 9.98 18.62 2.52
N THR A 113 9.20 19.38 3.29
CA THR A 113 9.76 20.29 4.30
C THR A 113 10.48 19.56 5.43
N MET A 114 9.93 18.42 5.89
CA MET A 114 10.51 17.63 6.98
C MET A 114 11.68 16.75 6.52
N ALA A 115 11.66 16.29 5.28
CA ALA A 115 12.67 15.38 4.71
C ALA A 115 12.91 15.72 3.23
N PRO A 116 13.73 16.76 2.94
CA PRO A 116 13.96 17.24 1.58
C PRO A 116 14.54 16.21 0.62
N ASP A 117 15.19 15.18 1.15
CA ASP A 117 15.78 14.10 0.36
C ASP A 117 14.79 12.98 -0.03
N VAL A 118 13.54 13.06 0.45
CA VAL A 118 12.49 12.09 0.15
C VAL A 118 11.44 12.72 -0.78
N HIS A 119 11.40 12.29 -2.02
CA HIS A 119 10.51 12.84 -3.04
C HIS A 119 9.25 11.99 -3.19
N THR A 120 8.08 12.62 -3.15
CA THR A 120 6.80 11.95 -3.37
C THR A 120 6.56 11.76 -4.87
N VAL A 121 6.26 10.53 -5.27
CA VAL A 121 5.86 10.16 -6.63
C VAL A 121 4.42 9.64 -6.61
N PHE A 122 3.55 10.30 -7.34
CA PHE A 122 2.16 9.88 -7.50
C PHE A 122 2.00 8.89 -8.64
N VAL A 123 1.30 7.80 -8.37
CA VAL A 123 0.96 6.77 -9.36
C VAL A 123 -0.55 6.83 -9.61
N PRO A 124 -0.98 7.30 -10.78
CA PRO A 124 -2.40 7.31 -11.12
C PRO A 124 -2.97 5.88 -11.18
N ALA A 125 -4.13 5.67 -10.59
CA ALA A 125 -4.82 4.40 -10.65
C ALA A 125 -5.27 4.08 -12.08
N SER A 126 -5.05 2.86 -12.53
CA SER A 126 -5.63 2.34 -13.77
C SER A 126 -7.16 2.40 -13.71
N ALA A 127 -7.83 2.63 -14.83
CA ALA A 127 -9.28 2.86 -14.87
C ALA A 127 -10.09 1.75 -14.18
N ALA A 128 -9.68 0.49 -14.34
CA ALA A 128 -10.39 -0.66 -13.78
C ALA A 128 -10.37 -0.71 -12.24
N VAL A 129 -9.37 -0.14 -11.59
CA VAL A 129 -9.22 -0.18 -10.12
C VAL A 129 -9.56 1.14 -9.43
N ARG A 130 -9.84 2.17 -10.20
CA ARG A 130 -10.12 3.53 -9.69
C ARG A 130 -11.23 3.60 -8.63
N PRO A 131 -12.36 2.87 -8.73
CA PRO A 131 -13.40 2.88 -7.72
C PRO A 131 -13.08 2.07 -6.45
N ILE A 132 -12.01 1.28 -6.45
CA ILE A 132 -11.71 0.35 -5.35
C ILE A 132 -11.06 1.08 -4.19
N THR A 133 -11.69 0.98 -3.00
CA THR A 133 -11.13 1.45 -1.74
C THR A 133 -11.14 0.33 -0.71
N ALA A 134 -10.14 0.29 0.17
CA ALA A 134 -10.10 -0.69 1.26
C ALA A 134 -11.30 -0.52 2.21
N THR A 135 -11.76 0.71 2.43
CA THR A 135 -12.94 1.01 3.26
C THR A 135 -14.20 0.33 2.69
N LEU A 136 -14.47 0.47 1.39
CA LEU A 136 -15.61 -0.17 0.76
C LEU A 136 -15.48 -1.70 0.72
N VAL A 137 -14.28 -2.22 0.48
CA VAL A 137 -14.02 -3.66 0.54
C VAL A 137 -14.34 -4.22 1.93
N ARG A 138 -13.90 -3.54 3.00
CA ARG A 138 -14.23 -3.95 4.38
C ARG A 138 -15.73 -3.93 4.65
N GLN A 139 -16.43 -2.90 4.21
CA GLN A 139 -17.89 -2.79 4.38
C GLN A 139 -18.60 -3.94 3.67
N ILE A 140 -18.28 -4.19 2.41
CA ILE A 140 -18.88 -5.27 1.62
C ILE A 140 -18.63 -6.64 2.28
N ALA A 141 -17.38 -6.91 2.67
CA ALA A 141 -17.00 -8.17 3.29
C ALA A 141 -17.73 -8.40 4.63
N THR A 142 -17.82 -7.36 5.47
CA THR A 142 -18.51 -7.42 6.77
C THR A 142 -20.00 -7.69 6.60
N MET A 143 -20.60 -7.23 5.51
CA MET A 143 -22.01 -7.47 5.19
C MET A 143 -22.24 -8.79 4.44
N GLY A 144 -21.21 -9.62 4.26
CA GLY A 144 -21.30 -10.91 3.60
C GLY A 144 -21.31 -10.87 2.07
N GLY A 145 -20.96 -9.70 1.47
CA GLY A 145 -20.87 -9.55 0.03
C GLY A 145 -19.60 -10.19 -0.55
N ASP A 146 -19.65 -10.54 -1.84
CA ASP A 146 -18.49 -11.06 -2.59
C ASP A 146 -17.55 -9.92 -2.97
N VAL A 147 -16.31 -10.00 -2.54
CA VAL A 147 -15.24 -9.02 -2.82
C VAL A 147 -14.19 -9.52 -3.80
N SER A 148 -14.38 -10.68 -4.41
CA SER A 148 -13.40 -11.33 -5.28
C SER A 148 -12.99 -10.49 -6.50
N ALA A 149 -13.85 -9.57 -6.96
CA ALA A 149 -13.55 -8.65 -8.05
C ALA A 149 -12.64 -7.48 -7.64
N PHE A 150 -12.45 -7.25 -6.34
CA PHE A 150 -11.78 -6.06 -5.81
C PHE A 150 -10.45 -6.33 -5.14
N VAL A 151 -10.17 -7.59 -4.83
CA VAL A 151 -8.96 -8.02 -4.11
C VAL A 151 -8.29 -9.18 -4.81
N PRO A 152 -6.97 -9.39 -4.59
CA PRO A 152 -6.29 -10.59 -5.08
C PRO A 152 -6.91 -11.88 -4.53
N PRO A 153 -6.84 -13.01 -5.25
CA PRO A 153 -7.46 -14.27 -4.83
C PRO A 153 -7.05 -14.75 -3.42
N ALA A 154 -5.78 -14.60 -3.05
CA ALA A 154 -5.30 -14.95 -1.71
C ALA A 154 -5.97 -14.10 -0.61
N VAL A 155 -6.22 -12.82 -0.88
CA VAL A 155 -6.91 -11.91 0.04
C VAL A 155 -8.40 -12.25 0.11
N ALA A 156 -9.03 -12.56 -1.03
CA ALA A 156 -10.43 -13.00 -1.06
C ALA A 156 -10.65 -14.25 -0.19
N ALA A 157 -9.73 -15.21 -0.25
CA ALA A 157 -9.78 -16.41 0.57
C ALA A 157 -9.70 -16.09 2.07
N ARG A 158 -8.81 -15.18 2.47
CA ARG A 158 -8.67 -14.73 3.87
C ARG A 158 -9.93 -14.00 4.38
N LEU A 159 -10.52 -13.13 3.55
CA LEU A 159 -11.77 -12.44 3.89
C LEU A 159 -12.93 -13.43 4.04
N LYS A 160 -13.03 -14.38 3.12
CA LYS A 160 -14.05 -15.42 3.18
C LYS A 160 -13.92 -16.27 4.44
N ALA A 161 -12.72 -16.67 4.83
CA ALA A 161 -12.46 -17.42 6.06
C ALA A 161 -12.84 -16.61 7.31
N LYS A 162 -12.55 -15.31 7.31
CA LYS A 162 -12.82 -14.41 8.45
C LYS A 162 -14.30 -14.16 8.70
N PHE A 163 -15.11 -14.11 7.63
CA PHE A 163 -16.55 -13.80 7.70
C PHE A 163 -17.46 -15.00 7.42
N LYS A 164 -16.91 -16.20 7.28
CA LYS A 164 -17.68 -17.43 7.40
C LYS A 164 -17.90 -17.70 8.89
N GLY A 165 -19.01 -17.21 9.38
CA GLY A 165 -19.56 -17.65 10.64
C GLY A 165 -20.54 -18.78 10.40
#